data_421c22b29b8404dee8a3b0817d2d08b9
#
_entry.id   421c22b29b8404dee8a3b0817d2d08b9
#
_cell.length_a   1.000
_cell.length_b   1.000
_cell.length_c   1.000
_cell.angle_alpha   90.00
_cell.angle_beta   90.00
_cell.angle_gamma   90.00
#
_symmetry.space_group_name_H-M   'P 1'
#
loop_
_entity.id
_entity.type
_entity.pdbx_description
1 polymer ?
#
loop_
_entity_poly.entity_id
_entity_poly.type
_entity_poly.pdbx_seq_one_letter_code
_entity_poly.pdbx_strand_id
1 'polypeptide(L)'
;QTYHARMKTVQIVKELEAAVEQLGLRVRREKGNFRGGYCVRNEEEFLMLNRVHPPEVHLAVLADALKTMDVDSVYLRPLVRQALEDAWARNDVIDIKAEDGD
;
A
#
# COMPACT_ATOMS: atom_id res chain seq x y z
N GLN A 1 -12.73 -4.77 -25.88
CA GLN A 1 -12.56 -4.82 -25.28
C GLN A 1 -11.93 -4.98 -24.10
N THR A 2 -11.34 -4.48 -23.53
CA THR A 2 -10.52 -4.68 -22.41
C THR A 2 -11.04 -4.06 -21.20
N TYR A 3 -12.20 -3.58 -21.25
CA TYR A 3 -12.79 -2.93 -20.13
C TYR A 3 -12.84 -3.81 -18.90
N HIS A 4 -12.99 -5.07 -19.07
CA HIS A 4 -13.11 -5.98 -17.93
C HIS A 4 -11.78 -6.22 -17.26
N ALA A 5 -10.69 -5.72 -17.80
CA ALA A 5 -9.38 -5.88 -17.21
C ALA A 5 -9.06 -4.77 -16.24
N ARG A 6 -10.02 -3.92 -15.90
CA ARG A 6 -9.76 -2.83 -15.00
C ARG A 6 -10.37 -3.06 -13.64
N MET A 7 -9.68 -2.60 -12.62
CA MET A 7 -10.21 -2.57 -11.27
C MET A 7 -10.08 -1.15 -10.75
N LYS A 8 -11.05 -0.75 -9.94
CA LYS A 8 -10.97 0.54 -9.30
C LYS A 8 -9.89 0.51 -8.22
N THR A 9 -9.21 1.64 -8.06
CA THR A 9 -8.14 1.73 -7.08
C THR A 9 -8.63 1.40 -5.68
N VAL A 10 -9.84 1.81 -5.33
CA VAL A 10 -10.42 1.48 -4.04
C VAL A 10 -10.43 -0.02 -3.79
N GLN A 11 -10.78 -0.79 -4.81
CA GLN A 11 -10.84 -2.23 -4.66
C GLN A 11 -9.45 -2.84 -4.54
N ILE A 12 -8.50 -2.33 -5.31
CA ILE A 12 -7.12 -2.78 -5.20
C ILE A 12 -6.61 -2.52 -3.79
N VAL A 13 -6.89 -1.35 -3.24
CA VAL A 13 -6.49 -1.00 -1.89
C VAL A 13 -7.06 -1.99 -0.88
N LYS A 14 -8.33 -2.35 -1.02
CA LYS A 14 -8.94 -3.30 -0.10
C LYS A 14 -8.24 -4.64 -0.14
N GLU A 15 -7.88 -5.10 -1.33
CA GLU A 15 -7.23 -6.40 -1.44
C GLU A 15 -5.80 -6.35 -0.90
N LEU A 16 -5.12 -5.23 -1.07
CA LEU A 16 -3.79 -5.10 -0.50
C LEU A 16 -3.84 -4.98 1.02
N GLU A 17 -4.86 -4.32 1.55
CA GLU A 17 -5.05 -4.31 3.00
C GLU A 17 -5.22 -5.72 3.55
N ALA A 18 -6.03 -6.52 2.85
CA ALA A 18 -6.23 -7.89 3.29
C ALA A 18 -4.93 -8.68 3.25
N ALA A 19 -4.11 -8.45 2.24
CA ALA A 19 -2.83 -9.14 2.13
C ALA A 19 -1.91 -8.76 3.29
N VAL A 20 -1.85 -7.47 3.64
CA VAL A 20 -1.05 -7.01 4.76
C VAL A 20 -1.50 -7.70 6.04
N GLU A 21 -2.80 -7.81 6.24
CA GLU A 21 -3.31 -8.45 7.45
C GLU A 21 -3.05 -9.94 7.46
N GLN A 22 -3.14 -10.59 6.31
CA GLN A 22 -2.78 -12.01 6.22
C GLN A 22 -1.33 -12.24 6.60
N LEU A 23 -0.48 -11.26 6.32
CA LEU A 23 0.93 -11.36 6.65
C LEU A 23 1.23 -10.98 8.10
N GLY A 24 0.20 -10.64 8.87
CA GLY A 24 0.35 -10.45 10.30
C GLY A 24 0.42 -9.02 10.77
N LEU A 25 0.26 -8.05 9.88
CA LEU A 25 0.32 -6.66 10.28
C LEU A 25 -1.06 -6.03 10.22
N ARG A 26 -1.52 -5.51 11.35
CA ARG A 26 -2.83 -4.90 11.42
C ARG A 26 -2.86 -3.58 10.65
N VAL A 27 -3.97 -3.31 9.98
CA VAL A 27 -4.17 -2.05 9.26
C VAL A 27 -5.19 -1.21 10.02
N ARG A 28 -4.85 0.05 10.26
CA ARG A 28 -5.76 0.98 10.94
C ARG A 28 -5.92 2.22 10.09
N ARG A 29 -7.11 2.79 10.13
CA ARG A 29 -7.41 4.03 9.40
C ARG A 29 -7.80 5.08 10.41
N GLU A 30 -7.10 6.21 10.39
CA GLU A 30 -7.40 7.32 11.28
C GLU A 30 -7.31 8.62 10.50
N LYS A 31 -8.04 9.60 10.96
CA LYS A 31 -8.05 10.92 10.37
C LYS A 31 -7.03 11.77 11.10
N GLY A 32 -6.24 12.54 10.36
CA GLY A 32 -5.26 13.38 11.00
C GLY A 32 -4.34 14.03 10.00
N ASN A 33 -3.31 14.69 10.51
CA ASN A 33 -2.34 15.37 9.67
C ASN A 33 -1.06 14.54 9.64
N PHE A 34 -1.12 13.41 8.94
CA PHE A 34 0.04 12.53 8.84
C PHE A 34 -0.05 11.78 7.52
N ARG A 35 1.08 11.27 7.08
CA ARG A 35 1.14 10.57 5.80
C ARG A 35 0.63 9.14 5.88
N GLY A 36 0.88 8.47 6.98
CA GLY A 36 0.60 7.06 7.11
C GLY A 36 1.88 6.25 6.99
N GLY A 37 1.75 4.96 7.25
CA GLY A 37 2.87 4.05 7.16
C GLY A 37 2.97 3.18 8.40
N TYR A 38 4.05 2.44 8.48
CA TYR A 38 4.30 1.53 9.59
C TYR A 38 4.46 2.31 10.90
N CYS A 39 3.77 1.85 11.95
CA CYS A 39 3.80 2.50 13.25
C CYS A 39 3.91 1.48 14.35
N VAL A 40 4.52 1.90 15.46
CA VAL A 40 4.52 1.10 16.68
C VAL A 40 3.96 1.98 17.79
N ARG A 41 2.96 1.48 18.51
CA ARG A 41 2.36 2.22 19.61
C ARG A 41 2.03 1.23 20.71
N ASN A 42 2.55 1.47 21.91
CA ASN A 42 2.35 0.58 23.05
C ASN A 42 2.75 -0.85 22.71
N GLU A 43 3.88 -0.99 22.01
CA GLU A 43 4.44 -2.28 21.62
C GLU A 43 3.59 -3.03 20.60
N GLU A 44 2.60 -2.37 20.05
CA GLU A 44 1.78 -2.97 19.01
C GLU A 44 2.17 -2.37 17.65
N GLU A 45 2.39 -3.26 16.67
CA GLU A 45 2.76 -2.84 15.31
C GLU A 45 1.52 -2.78 14.45
N PHE A 46 1.43 -1.74 13.63
CA PHE A 46 0.33 -1.65 12.68
C PHE A 46 0.72 -0.74 11.52
N LEU A 47 -0.07 -0.83 10.46
CA LEU A 47 0.06 0.04 9.32
C LEU A 47 -1.05 1.07 9.40
N MET A 48 -0.68 2.34 9.39
CA MET A 48 -1.64 3.43 9.52
C MET A 48 -1.94 4.02 8.16
N LEU A 49 -3.22 4.16 7.82
CA LEU A 49 -3.67 4.87 6.64
C LEU A 49 -4.45 6.10 7.09
N ASN A 50 -4.24 7.21 6.40
CA ASN A 50 -4.97 8.43 6.72
C ASN A 50 -6.29 8.41 5.96
N ARG A 51 -7.39 8.43 6.70
CA ARG A 51 -8.73 8.30 6.11
C ARG A 51 -9.05 9.37 5.09
N VAL A 52 -8.46 10.56 5.21
CA VAL A 52 -8.78 11.65 4.29
C VAL A 52 -7.97 11.59 3.00
N HIS A 53 -7.00 10.69 2.92
CA HIS A 53 -6.21 10.57 1.69
C HIS A 53 -6.99 9.82 0.61
N PRO A 54 -6.72 10.13 -0.65
CA PRO A 54 -7.36 9.37 -1.74
C PRO A 54 -6.78 7.98 -1.86
N PRO A 55 -7.48 7.08 -2.58
CA PRO A 55 -7.02 5.70 -2.70
C PRO A 55 -5.62 5.56 -3.28
N GLU A 56 -5.22 6.47 -4.16
CA GLU A 56 -3.88 6.39 -4.75
C GLU A 56 -2.79 6.54 -3.70
N VAL A 57 -3.04 7.37 -2.69
CA VAL A 57 -2.07 7.53 -1.60
C VAL A 57 -2.08 6.29 -0.72
N HIS A 58 -3.27 5.74 -0.44
CA HIS A 58 -3.35 4.50 0.32
C HIS A 58 -2.59 3.38 -0.39
N LEU A 59 -2.75 3.31 -1.71
CA LEU A 59 -2.04 2.31 -2.50
C LEU A 59 -0.52 2.46 -2.33
N ALA A 60 -0.02 3.68 -2.37
CA ALA A 60 1.41 3.92 -2.22
C ALA A 60 1.91 3.49 -0.84
N VAL A 61 1.14 3.79 0.20
CA VAL A 61 1.53 3.40 1.56
C VAL A 61 1.52 1.88 1.73
N LEU A 62 0.49 1.22 1.20
CA LEU A 62 0.40 -0.24 1.27
C LEU A 62 1.53 -0.90 0.48
N ALA A 63 1.82 -0.38 -0.70
CA ALA A 63 2.89 -0.94 -1.52
C ALA A 63 4.22 -0.81 -0.82
N ASP A 64 4.47 0.33 -0.20
CA ASP A 64 5.72 0.54 0.51
C ASP A 64 5.89 -0.46 1.66
N ALA A 65 4.82 -0.70 2.39
CA ALA A 65 4.87 -1.69 3.48
C ALA A 65 5.10 -3.10 2.93
N LEU A 66 4.39 -3.45 1.86
CA LEU A 66 4.50 -4.81 1.30
C LEU A 66 5.86 -5.09 0.69
N LYS A 67 6.60 -4.04 0.36
CA LYS A 67 7.92 -4.22 -0.22
C LYS A 67 8.87 -4.96 0.72
N THR A 68 8.67 -4.83 2.03
CA THR A 68 9.52 -5.48 3.02
C THR A 68 8.88 -6.72 3.62
N MET A 69 7.73 -7.14 3.11
CA MET A 69 6.99 -8.27 3.63
C MET A 69 7.05 -9.42 2.63
N ASP A 70 6.73 -10.63 3.11
CA ASP A 70 6.79 -11.83 2.27
C ASP A 70 5.52 -11.93 1.44
N VAL A 71 5.37 -11.04 0.48
CA VAL A 71 4.16 -10.94 -0.31
C VAL A 71 3.91 -12.18 -1.16
N ASP A 72 4.97 -12.93 -1.46
CA ASP A 72 4.81 -14.13 -2.28
C ASP A 72 4.14 -15.27 -1.53
N SER A 73 4.01 -15.15 -0.20
CA SER A 73 3.33 -16.17 0.58
C SER A 73 1.81 -16.00 0.59
N VAL A 74 1.30 -14.91 0.01
CA VAL A 74 -0.15 -14.70 -0.08
C VAL A 74 -0.52 -14.62 -1.55
N TYR A 75 -1.76 -15.04 -1.84
CA TYR A 75 -2.22 -14.95 -3.21
C TYR A 75 -2.75 -13.56 -3.52
N LEU A 76 -2.33 -12.99 -4.64
CA LEU A 76 -2.89 -11.74 -5.17
C LEU A 76 -3.37 -12.01 -6.58
N ARG A 77 -4.55 -11.53 -6.91
CA ARG A 77 -5.04 -11.63 -8.27
C ARG A 77 -4.09 -10.88 -9.20
N PRO A 78 -3.96 -11.32 -10.45
CA PRO A 78 -2.98 -10.69 -11.36
C PRO A 78 -3.11 -9.18 -11.49
N LEU A 79 -4.34 -8.66 -11.55
CA LEU A 79 -4.51 -7.20 -11.66
C LEU A 79 -4.02 -6.49 -10.39
N VAL A 80 -4.24 -7.10 -9.23
CA VAL A 80 -3.78 -6.52 -7.97
C VAL A 80 -2.26 -6.58 -7.90
N ARG A 81 -1.68 -7.73 -8.29
CA ARG A 81 -0.22 -7.87 -8.28
C ARG A 81 0.42 -6.85 -9.23
N GLN A 82 -0.18 -6.66 -10.40
CA GLN A 82 0.34 -5.69 -11.35
C GLN A 82 0.28 -4.28 -10.77
N ALA A 83 -0.82 -3.93 -10.12
CA ALA A 83 -0.95 -2.61 -9.52
C ALA A 83 0.09 -2.40 -8.43
N LEU A 84 0.38 -3.45 -7.66
CA LEU A 84 1.39 -3.38 -6.62
C LEU A 84 2.76 -3.13 -7.22
N GLU A 85 3.11 -3.87 -8.27
CA GLU A 85 4.41 -3.71 -8.91
C GLU A 85 4.55 -2.33 -9.54
N ASP A 86 3.47 -1.83 -10.14
CA ASP A 86 3.48 -0.48 -10.69
C ASP A 86 3.68 0.56 -9.61
N ALA A 87 3.06 0.35 -8.45
CA ALA A 87 3.23 1.28 -7.33
C ALA A 87 4.65 1.25 -6.80
N TRP A 88 5.26 0.07 -6.73
CA TRP A 88 6.66 -0.03 -6.33
C TRP A 88 7.56 0.76 -7.26
N ALA A 89 7.32 0.66 -8.56
CA ALA A 89 8.12 1.39 -9.53
C ALA A 89 7.97 2.90 -9.34
N ARG A 90 6.74 3.36 -9.12
CA ARG A 90 6.50 4.78 -8.91
C ARG A 90 7.14 5.28 -7.61
N ASN A 91 7.03 4.49 -6.55
CA ASN A 91 7.60 4.87 -5.26
C ASN A 91 9.12 4.96 -5.34
N ASP A 92 9.74 4.02 -6.04
CA ASP A 92 11.19 4.04 -6.20
C ASP A 92 11.64 5.29 -6.95
N VAL A 93 10.91 5.66 -7.98
CA VAL A 93 11.25 6.86 -8.75
C VAL A 93 11.14 8.10 -7.87
N ILE A 94 10.09 8.16 -7.05
CA ILE A 94 9.90 9.29 -6.15
C ILE A 94 11.03 9.36 -5.13
N ASP A 95 11.43 8.22 -4.60
CA ASP A 95 12.52 8.19 -3.63
C ASP A 95 13.82 8.70 -4.23
N ILE A 96 14.09 8.29 -5.47
CA ILE A 96 15.30 8.76 -6.15
C ILE A 96 15.27 10.26 -6.34
N LYS A 97 14.12 10.79 -6.71
CA LYS A 97 13.98 12.22 -6.89
C LYS A 97 14.17 12.98 -5.58
N ALA A 98 13.68 12.41 -4.49
CA ALA A 98 13.83 13.03 -3.19
C ALA A 98 15.30 13.12 -2.80
N GLU A 99 16.07 12.11 -3.11
CA GLU A 99 17.50 12.13 -2.84
C GLU A 99 18.22 13.16 -3.68
N ASP A 100 17.84 13.23 -4.94
CA ASP A 100 18.45 14.18 -5.85
C ASP A 100 18.14 15.62 -5.43
N GLY A 101 17.01 15.81 -4.80
CA GLY A 101 16.60 17.15 -4.40
C GLY A 101 17.45 17.72 -3.28
N ASP A 102 18.23 16.90 -2.65
CA ASP A 102 19.12 17.38 -1.62
C ASP A 102 20.32 18.06 -2.22
#